data_879dffd0550225a045ebcc5fab1d61b7
#
_entry.id   879dffd0550225a045ebcc5fab1d61b7
#
_cell.length_a   1.000
_cell.length_b   1.000
_cell.length_c   1.000
_cell.angle_alpha   90.00
_cell.angle_beta   90.00
_cell.angle_gamma   90.00
#
_symmetry.space_group_name_H-M   'P 1'
#
loop_
_entity.id
_entity.type
_entity.pdbx_description
1 polymer ?
#
loop_
_entity_poly.entity_id
_entity_poly.type
_entity_poly.pdbx_seq_one_letter_code
_entity_poly.pdbx_strand_id
1 'polypeptide(L)'
;CLIESDEEPPMMVNTEALELVLTISLALHCTIEDELHVMRKIVIDGSNTTGFQRTILVGRNGFLDVDGIRVGIQSICLEEDAARIIDEDKDDDDESKIFALDRLGIPLIEIALDPISNTPLFITNVAQTVGRLLQKKKKVTRGLGSIRQDVNISIDGGAVVEVKGVQQLSQLALVIEYETKRQDGLNLIAKELKSRKIDESKFLDNITDVTDLIEQSSSKVVKKIISGDSRFMGFVLRGFRGILSFEPYQGIRLGRELGEVAKSYGIGGIFHSDELPNYGIS
;
A
#
# COMPACT_ATOMS: atom_id res chain seq x y z
N CYS A 1 -21.47 14.56 7.65
CA CYS A 1 -22.91 14.40 7.90
C CYS A 1 -23.09 13.47 9.10
N LEU A 2 -24.27 13.44 9.73
CA LEU A 2 -24.52 12.66 10.95
C LEU A 2 -24.36 11.15 10.75
N ILE A 3 -24.69 10.66 9.52
CA ILE A 3 -24.48 9.26 9.16
C ILE A 3 -22.98 8.91 9.12
N GLU A 4 -22.15 9.83 8.63
CA GLU A 4 -20.70 9.62 8.57
C GLU A 4 -20.06 9.65 9.96
N SER A 5 -20.59 10.51 10.84
CA SER A 5 -20.18 10.54 12.25
C SER A 5 -20.74 9.38 13.09
N ASP A 6 -21.50 8.47 12.46
CA ASP A 6 -22.18 7.33 13.08
C ASP A 6 -23.21 7.74 14.19
N GLU A 7 -23.76 8.94 14.06
CA GLU A 7 -24.77 9.48 14.96
C GLU A 7 -26.21 9.15 14.51
N GLU A 8 -26.38 8.78 13.24
CA GLU A 8 -27.66 8.34 12.67
C GLU A 8 -27.49 7.01 11.91
N PRO A 9 -28.53 6.15 11.87
CA PRO A 9 -28.52 4.94 11.07
C PRO A 9 -28.33 5.27 9.57
N PRO A 10 -27.64 4.41 8.81
CA PRO A 10 -27.53 4.59 7.35
C PRO A 10 -28.90 4.47 6.68
N MET A 11 -29.03 5.13 5.54
CA MET A 11 -30.21 4.97 4.68
C MET A 11 -30.31 3.55 4.14
N MET A 12 -31.47 3.18 3.62
CA MET A 12 -31.65 1.92 2.90
C MET A 12 -30.69 1.85 1.72
N VAL A 13 -30.24 0.62 1.41
CA VAL A 13 -29.34 0.37 0.28
C VAL A 13 -29.93 0.90 -1.01
N ASN A 14 -29.13 1.60 -1.80
CA ASN A 14 -29.53 2.10 -3.11
C ASN A 14 -29.89 0.93 -4.05
N THR A 15 -31.12 0.88 -4.52
CA THR A 15 -31.66 -0.20 -5.34
C THR A 15 -30.93 -0.37 -6.66
N GLU A 16 -30.56 0.75 -7.30
CA GLU A 16 -29.83 0.69 -8.58
C GLU A 16 -28.41 0.15 -8.43
N ALA A 17 -27.73 0.52 -7.32
CA ALA A 17 -26.42 -0.01 -7.00
C ALA A 17 -26.50 -1.52 -6.70
N LEU A 18 -27.52 -1.94 -5.96
CA LEU A 18 -27.76 -3.35 -5.67
C LEU A 18 -28.03 -4.16 -6.95
N GLU A 19 -28.90 -3.69 -7.83
CA GLU A 19 -29.16 -4.34 -9.13
C GLU A 19 -27.89 -4.47 -9.99
N LEU A 20 -27.05 -3.44 -9.97
CA LEU A 20 -25.80 -3.44 -10.72
C LEU A 20 -24.80 -4.47 -10.18
N VAL A 21 -24.58 -4.50 -8.85
CA VAL A 21 -23.65 -5.46 -8.24
C VAL A 21 -24.15 -6.89 -8.39
N LEU A 22 -25.44 -7.14 -8.25
CA LEU A 22 -26.05 -8.47 -8.52
C LEU A 22 -25.82 -8.91 -9.97
N THR A 23 -26.01 -7.99 -10.92
CA THR A 23 -25.77 -8.29 -12.34
C THR A 23 -24.29 -8.61 -12.61
N ILE A 24 -23.37 -7.94 -11.95
CA ILE A 24 -21.92 -8.20 -12.07
C ILE A 24 -21.58 -9.55 -11.42
N SER A 25 -22.12 -9.82 -10.23
CA SER A 25 -21.90 -11.07 -9.52
C SER A 25 -22.36 -12.29 -10.32
N LEU A 26 -23.54 -12.21 -10.94
CA LEU A 26 -24.05 -13.25 -11.83
C LEU A 26 -23.17 -13.41 -13.09
N ALA A 27 -22.70 -12.32 -13.67
CA ALA A 27 -21.81 -12.36 -14.85
C ALA A 27 -20.42 -12.95 -14.53
N LEU A 28 -20.02 -12.93 -13.26
CA LEU A 28 -18.80 -13.53 -12.72
C LEU A 28 -19.07 -14.89 -12.07
N HIS A 29 -20.24 -15.49 -12.34
CA HIS A 29 -20.64 -16.81 -11.84
C HIS A 29 -20.57 -16.98 -10.33
N CYS A 30 -20.78 -15.90 -9.57
CA CYS A 30 -20.79 -15.96 -8.11
C CYS A 30 -22.06 -16.61 -7.58
N THR A 31 -21.93 -17.29 -6.44
CA THR A 31 -23.07 -17.63 -5.59
C THR A 31 -23.51 -16.35 -4.87
N ILE A 32 -24.78 -15.98 -5.01
CA ILE A 32 -25.34 -14.81 -4.35
C ILE A 32 -25.70 -15.15 -2.92
N GLU A 33 -25.47 -14.24 -1.99
CA GLU A 33 -25.88 -14.39 -0.59
C GLU A 33 -27.40 -14.28 -0.45
N ASP A 34 -27.97 -15.14 0.37
CA ASP A 34 -29.44 -15.20 0.61
C ASP A 34 -29.91 -14.00 1.44
N GLU A 35 -29.04 -13.47 2.32
CA GLU A 35 -29.29 -12.30 3.15
C GLU A 35 -28.14 -11.30 3.03
N LEU A 36 -28.49 -10.03 2.87
CA LEU A 36 -27.51 -8.94 2.72
C LEU A 36 -27.41 -8.13 4.00
N HIS A 37 -26.28 -8.24 4.67
CA HIS A 37 -26.00 -7.50 5.91
C HIS A 37 -25.07 -6.34 5.66
N VAL A 38 -25.43 -5.15 6.14
CA VAL A 38 -24.53 -3.98 6.15
C VAL A 38 -23.54 -4.15 7.30
N MET A 39 -22.28 -4.30 6.96
CA MET A 39 -21.19 -4.49 7.92
C MET A 39 -20.31 -3.23 7.98
N ARG A 40 -19.60 -3.05 9.08
CA ARG A 40 -18.53 -2.05 9.22
C ARG A 40 -17.17 -2.73 8.97
N LYS A 41 -16.63 -2.60 7.76
CA LYS A 41 -15.27 -3.04 7.45
C LYS A 41 -14.29 -2.05 8.10
N ILE A 42 -13.56 -2.49 9.11
CA ILE A 42 -12.63 -1.63 9.85
C ILE A 42 -11.46 -1.22 8.95
N VAL A 43 -11.16 0.07 8.93
CA VAL A 43 -10.09 0.69 8.14
C VAL A 43 -9.25 1.58 9.05
N ILE A 44 -8.03 1.15 9.35
CA ILE A 44 -7.15 1.79 10.35
C ILE A 44 -6.01 2.62 9.72
N ASP A 45 -5.95 2.72 8.40
CA ASP A 45 -4.91 3.44 7.67
C ASP A 45 -5.17 4.96 7.56
N GLY A 46 -6.25 5.44 8.16
CA GLY A 46 -6.63 6.86 8.13
C GLY A 46 -7.27 7.32 6.82
N SER A 47 -7.59 6.40 5.89
CA SER A 47 -8.27 6.74 4.63
C SER A 47 -9.77 7.01 4.78
N ASN A 48 -10.39 6.55 5.88
CA ASN A 48 -11.79 6.77 6.19
C ASN A 48 -11.94 7.68 7.41
N THR A 49 -12.84 8.66 7.31
CA THR A 49 -13.12 9.63 8.39
C THR A 49 -13.66 8.99 9.66
N THR A 50 -14.38 7.87 9.52
CA THR A 50 -14.98 7.12 10.66
C THR A 50 -14.13 5.94 11.14
N GLY A 51 -13.04 5.61 10.45
CA GLY A 51 -12.25 4.41 10.72
C GLY A 51 -12.93 3.10 10.30
N PHE A 52 -14.00 3.17 9.53
CA PHE A 52 -14.66 2.02 8.91
C PHE A 52 -15.30 2.38 7.57
N GLN A 53 -15.61 1.36 6.79
CA GLN A 53 -16.32 1.47 5.51
C GLN A 53 -17.55 0.55 5.57
N ARG A 54 -18.76 1.09 5.27
CA ARG A 54 -19.96 0.26 5.18
C ARG A 54 -19.86 -0.61 3.96
N THR A 55 -19.99 -1.92 4.18
CA THR A 55 -19.73 -2.95 3.19
C THR A 55 -20.81 -4.02 3.27
N ILE A 56 -21.32 -4.47 2.11
CA ILE A 56 -22.27 -5.55 1.96
C ILE A 56 -21.63 -6.64 1.12
N LEU A 57 -21.48 -7.86 1.66
CA LEU A 57 -21.13 -9.02 0.85
C LEU A 57 -22.35 -9.42 0.01
N VAL A 58 -22.17 -9.46 -1.31
CA VAL A 58 -23.26 -9.76 -2.25
C VAL A 58 -23.08 -11.12 -2.93
N GLY A 59 -21.84 -11.47 -3.27
CA GLY A 59 -21.57 -12.74 -3.94
C GLY A 59 -20.17 -13.26 -3.60
N ARG A 60 -20.00 -14.58 -3.74
CA ARG A 60 -18.74 -15.28 -3.46
C ARG A 60 -18.55 -16.49 -4.36
N ASN A 61 -17.33 -17.04 -4.36
CA ASN A 61 -16.98 -18.29 -5.02
C ASN A 61 -17.33 -18.28 -6.53
N GLY A 62 -17.11 -17.16 -7.19
CA GLY A 62 -17.31 -17.02 -8.62
C GLY A 62 -16.05 -17.38 -9.41
N PHE A 63 -16.11 -17.15 -10.72
CA PHE A 63 -14.95 -17.31 -11.58
C PHE A 63 -15.05 -16.47 -12.87
N LEU A 64 -13.89 -16.28 -13.49
CA LEU A 64 -13.71 -15.65 -14.78
C LEU A 64 -12.71 -16.48 -15.60
N ASP A 65 -13.03 -16.78 -16.86
CA ASP A 65 -12.08 -17.45 -17.76
C ASP A 65 -11.29 -16.39 -18.56
N VAL A 66 -9.95 -16.43 -18.44
CA VAL A 66 -9.02 -15.53 -19.12
C VAL A 66 -7.97 -16.37 -19.84
N ASP A 67 -7.86 -16.22 -21.15
CA ASP A 67 -6.90 -16.95 -21.99
C ASP A 67 -6.93 -18.49 -21.76
N GLY A 68 -8.12 -19.04 -21.49
CA GLY A 68 -8.34 -20.46 -21.22
C GLY A 68 -7.98 -20.91 -19.79
N ILE A 69 -7.60 -19.99 -18.93
CA ILE A 69 -7.32 -20.26 -17.50
C ILE A 69 -8.46 -19.71 -16.66
N ARG A 70 -8.97 -20.52 -15.74
CA ARG A 70 -9.98 -20.10 -14.78
C ARG A 70 -9.36 -19.38 -13.62
N VAL A 71 -9.81 -18.14 -13.39
CA VAL A 71 -9.45 -17.28 -12.26
C VAL A 71 -10.63 -17.21 -11.30
N GLY A 72 -10.41 -17.55 -10.03
CA GLY A 72 -11.46 -17.52 -9.01
C GLY A 72 -11.78 -16.09 -8.56
N ILE A 73 -13.06 -15.88 -8.24
CA ILE A 73 -13.56 -14.66 -7.60
C ILE A 73 -13.89 -15.04 -6.16
N GLN A 74 -13.13 -14.49 -5.22
CA GLN A 74 -13.31 -14.77 -3.80
C GLN A 74 -14.61 -14.17 -3.30
N SER A 75 -14.80 -12.87 -3.55
CA SER A 75 -15.99 -12.14 -3.11
C SER A 75 -16.27 -10.92 -4.00
N ILE A 76 -17.54 -10.51 -3.99
CA ILE A 76 -17.98 -9.24 -4.55
C ILE A 76 -18.78 -8.51 -3.48
N CYS A 77 -18.33 -7.31 -3.14
CA CYS A 77 -18.96 -6.45 -2.16
C CYS A 77 -19.52 -5.18 -2.80
N LEU A 78 -20.61 -4.69 -2.24
CA LEU A 78 -21.10 -3.33 -2.44
C LEU A 78 -20.67 -2.50 -1.23
N GLU A 79 -19.96 -1.41 -1.49
CA GLU A 79 -19.35 -0.56 -0.47
C GLU A 79 -19.76 0.90 -0.65
N GLU A 80 -19.58 1.71 0.38
CA GLU A 80 -19.62 3.16 0.28
C GLU A 80 -18.21 3.71 0.02
N ASP A 81 -18.04 4.59 -0.97
CA ASP A 81 -16.75 5.25 -1.17
C ASP A 81 -16.45 6.21 0.00
N ALA A 82 -15.19 6.32 0.36
CA ALA A 82 -14.73 7.17 1.43
C ALA A 82 -14.59 8.63 1.00
N ALA A 83 -14.52 9.53 1.97
CA ALA A 83 -14.08 10.89 1.76
C ALA A 83 -12.67 10.90 1.15
N ARG A 84 -12.40 11.86 0.26
CA ARG A 84 -11.10 12.01 -0.39
C ARG A 84 -10.23 12.97 0.40
N ILE A 85 -9.01 12.56 0.74
CA ILE A 85 -8.02 13.50 1.32
C ILE A 85 -7.71 14.55 0.27
N ILE A 86 -7.89 15.81 0.63
CA ILE A 86 -7.47 16.97 -0.17
C ILE A 86 -6.03 17.25 0.22
N ASP A 87 -5.25 17.59 -0.76
CA ASP A 87 -3.83 17.71 -0.81
C ASP A 87 -3.15 18.21 0.46
N GLU A 88 -2.03 17.65 0.68
CA GLU A 88 -1.06 17.84 1.70
C GLU A 88 -0.13 19.01 1.35
N ASP A 89 -0.66 20.20 1.06
CA ASP A 89 0.16 21.39 1.12
C ASP A 89 0.52 21.59 2.60
N LYS A 90 1.64 21.01 2.94
CA LYS A 90 2.24 21.03 4.26
C LYS A 90 2.71 22.45 4.58
N ASP A 91 1.90 23.17 5.28
CA ASP A 91 2.45 24.02 6.32
C ASP A 91 2.86 23.08 7.46
N ASP A 92 4.15 22.98 7.73
CA ASP A 92 4.82 21.99 8.61
C ASP A 92 4.32 21.96 10.07
N ASP A 93 3.35 22.79 10.44
CA ASP A 93 2.84 22.96 11.81
C ASP A 93 1.41 22.44 12.03
N ASP A 94 0.67 21.98 11.02
CA ASP A 94 -0.71 21.51 11.19
C ASP A 94 -0.82 19.99 10.95
N GLU A 95 -1.02 19.22 12.04
CA GLU A 95 -1.27 17.77 12.00
C GLU A 95 -2.66 17.42 11.46
N SER A 96 -3.49 18.39 11.05
CA SER A 96 -4.84 18.17 10.59
C SER A 96 -4.89 17.63 9.16
N LYS A 97 -5.79 16.67 8.90
CA LYS A 97 -6.10 16.18 7.56
C LYS A 97 -7.40 16.79 7.06
N ILE A 98 -7.37 17.35 5.86
CA ILE A 98 -8.56 17.93 5.22
C ILE A 98 -9.16 16.90 4.26
N PHE A 99 -10.46 16.66 4.39
CA PHE A 99 -11.20 15.73 3.55
C PHE A 99 -12.21 16.45 2.67
N ALA A 100 -12.28 16.10 1.36
CA ALA A 100 -13.38 16.43 0.49
C ALA A 100 -14.47 15.36 0.61
N LEU A 101 -15.71 15.79 0.74
CA LEU A 101 -16.86 14.90 0.90
C LEU A 101 -17.60 14.63 -0.44
N ASP A 102 -16.98 14.96 -1.55
CA ASP A 102 -17.56 14.85 -2.90
C ASP A 102 -17.81 13.40 -3.35
N ARG A 103 -17.09 12.43 -2.81
CA ARG A 103 -17.26 11.00 -3.09
C ARG A 103 -17.88 10.20 -1.97
N LEU A 104 -18.08 10.82 -0.83
CA LEU A 104 -18.59 10.13 0.36
C LEU A 104 -19.95 9.49 0.09
N GLY A 105 -20.07 8.19 0.37
CA GLY A 105 -21.31 7.43 0.21
C GLY A 105 -21.66 7.08 -1.25
N ILE A 106 -20.81 7.40 -2.24
CA ILE A 106 -20.99 6.91 -3.61
C ILE A 106 -20.82 5.38 -3.61
N PRO A 107 -21.75 4.62 -4.24
CA PRO A 107 -21.63 3.16 -4.31
C PRO A 107 -20.35 2.72 -5.03
N LEU A 108 -19.59 1.86 -4.40
CA LEU A 108 -18.36 1.25 -4.90
C LEU A 108 -18.54 -0.27 -4.96
N ILE A 109 -18.12 -0.91 -6.04
CA ILE A 109 -18.12 -2.37 -6.17
C ILE A 109 -16.70 -2.87 -6.03
N GLU A 110 -16.43 -3.62 -4.97
CA GLU A 110 -15.16 -4.32 -4.76
C GLU A 110 -15.26 -5.75 -5.30
N ILE A 111 -14.31 -6.14 -6.15
CA ILE A 111 -14.19 -7.51 -6.67
C ILE A 111 -12.84 -8.05 -6.19
N ALA A 112 -12.87 -8.98 -5.24
CA ALA A 112 -11.69 -9.66 -4.74
C ALA A 112 -11.48 -10.97 -5.52
N LEU A 113 -10.27 -11.14 -6.05
CA LEU A 113 -9.86 -12.35 -6.76
C LEU A 113 -9.18 -13.33 -5.81
N ASP A 114 -9.25 -14.62 -6.12
CA ASP A 114 -8.40 -15.61 -5.49
C ASP A 114 -6.92 -15.35 -5.86
N PRO A 115 -5.96 -15.81 -5.05
CA PRO A 115 -4.54 -15.72 -5.37
C PRO A 115 -4.22 -16.33 -6.73
N ILE A 116 -3.53 -15.58 -7.58
CA ILE A 116 -3.16 -16.00 -8.94
C ILE A 116 -1.66 -16.28 -8.99
N SER A 117 -1.29 -17.55 -9.13
CA SER A 117 0.09 -17.96 -9.37
C SER A 117 0.37 -18.04 -10.87
N ASN A 118 0.77 -16.91 -11.46
CA ASN A 118 1.05 -16.81 -12.89
C ASN A 118 1.98 -15.62 -13.20
N THR A 119 2.29 -15.39 -14.47
CA THR A 119 3.14 -14.29 -14.90
C THR A 119 2.49 -12.92 -14.64
N PRO A 120 3.27 -11.87 -14.39
CA PRO A 120 2.74 -10.50 -14.23
C PRO A 120 1.90 -10.03 -15.43
N LEU A 121 2.25 -10.46 -16.63
CA LEU A 121 1.50 -10.15 -17.84
C LEU A 121 0.11 -10.81 -17.84
N PHE A 122 0.01 -12.07 -17.41
CA PHE A 122 -1.28 -12.75 -17.27
C PHE A 122 -2.17 -12.04 -16.25
N ILE A 123 -1.61 -11.62 -15.10
CA ILE A 123 -2.35 -10.87 -14.07
C ILE A 123 -2.87 -9.54 -14.65
N THR A 124 -2.07 -8.86 -15.48
CA THR A 124 -2.51 -7.66 -16.20
C THR A 124 -3.68 -7.94 -17.14
N ASN A 125 -3.66 -9.08 -17.87
CA ASN A 125 -4.77 -9.49 -18.73
C ASN A 125 -6.05 -9.78 -17.93
N VAL A 126 -5.91 -10.39 -16.75
CA VAL A 126 -7.05 -10.61 -15.83
C VAL A 126 -7.67 -9.27 -15.42
N ALA A 127 -6.85 -8.33 -14.94
CA ALA A 127 -7.32 -7.00 -14.54
C ALA A 127 -7.99 -6.25 -15.71
N GLN A 128 -7.43 -6.34 -16.91
CA GLN A 128 -8.01 -5.76 -18.12
C GLN A 128 -9.37 -6.41 -18.47
N THR A 129 -9.48 -7.72 -18.30
CA THR A 129 -10.71 -8.46 -18.62
C THR A 129 -11.84 -8.10 -17.65
N VAL A 130 -11.54 -8.01 -16.35
CA VAL A 130 -12.47 -7.51 -15.33
C VAL A 130 -12.89 -6.07 -15.67
N GLY A 131 -11.94 -5.19 -15.95
CA GLY A 131 -12.21 -3.81 -16.34
C GLY A 131 -13.13 -3.70 -17.56
N ARG A 132 -12.90 -4.49 -18.61
CA ARG A 132 -13.78 -4.55 -19.80
C ARG A 132 -15.18 -5.04 -19.48
N LEU A 133 -15.32 -6.02 -18.59
CA LEU A 133 -16.62 -6.51 -18.13
C LEU A 133 -17.41 -5.37 -17.44
N LEU A 134 -16.77 -4.65 -16.53
CA LEU A 134 -17.38 -3.51 -15.84
C LEU A 134 -17.77 -2.40 -16.81
N GLN A 135 -16.91 -2.04 -17.74
CA GLN A 135 -17.17 -0.97 -18.74
C GLN A 135 -18.33 -1.31 -19.69
N LYS A 136 -18.70 -2.57 -19.86
CA LYS A 136 -19.90 -2.94 -20.64
C LYS A 136 -21.20 -2.57 -19.94
N LYS A 137 -21.18 -2.30 -18.64
CA LYS A 137 -22.36 -1.88 -17.89
C LYS A 137 -22.55 -0.36 -18.00
N LYS A 138 -23.73 0.07 -18.45
CA LYS A 138 -24.01 1.50 -18.71
C LYS A 138 -23.95 2.38 -17.47
N LYS A 139 -24.26 1.80 -16.29
CA LYS A 139 -24.32 2.52 -15.01
C LYS A 139 -22.96 2.62 -14.30
N VAL A 140 -21.91 1.94 -14.78
CA VAL A 140 -20.56 2.05 -14.23
C VAL A 140 -19.93 3.34 -14.72
N THR A 141 -19.38 4.13 -13.80
CA THR A 141 -18.68 5.38 -14.10
C THR A 141 -17.48 5.11 -15.00
N ARG A 142 -17.25 5.99 -15.96
CA ARG A 142 -16.17 5.88 -16.94
C ARG A 142 -15.18 7.03 -16.77
N GLY A 143 -13.95 6.80 -17.18
CA GLY A 143 -12.88 7.77 -17.15
C GLY A 143 -11.72 7.36 -16.25
N LEU A 144 -10.72 8.20 -16.19
CA LEU A 144 -9.54 7.96 -15.36
C LEU A 144 -9.94 7.95 -13.88
N GLY A 145 -9.48 6.93 -13.14
CA GLY A 145 -9.76 6.78 -11.71
C GLY A 145 -11.12 6.18 -11.36
N SER A 146 -11.99 5.85 -12.36
CA SER A 146 -13.28 5.19 -12.09
C SER A 146 -13.13 3.71 -11.71
N ILE A 147 -12.10 3.03 -12.20
CA ILE A 147 -11.71 1.68 -11.78
C ILE A 147 -10.35 1.79 -11.11
N ARG A 148 -10.30 1.44 -9.84
CA ARG A 148 -9.08 1.41 -9.03
C ARG A 148 -8.62 -0.02 -8.89
N GLN A 149 -7.32 -0.23 -8.77
CA GLN A 149 -6.73 -1.55 -8.61
C GLN A 149 -5.74 -1.52 -7.47
N ASP A 150 -5.95 -2.44 -6.54
CA ASP A 150 -5.01 -2.75 -5.48
C ASP A 150 -4.45 -4.15 -5.75
N VAL A 151 -3.17 -4.34 -5.55
CA VAL A 151 -2.48 -5.60 -5.86
C VAL A 151 -1.81 -6.12 -4.62
N ASN A 152 -2.23 -7.31 -4.20
CA ASN A 152 -1.57 -8.05 -3.13
C ASN A 152 -0.52 -8.98 -3.73
N ILE A 153 0.74 -8.79 -3.37
CA ILE A 153 1.87 -9.56 -3.91
C ILE A 153 2.54 -10.30 -2.77
N SER A 154 2.76 -11.60 -2.97
CA SER A 154 3.52 -12.45 -2.05
C SER A 154 4.33 -13.48 -2.81
N ILE A 155 5.46 -13.85 -2.26
CA ILE A 155 6.31 -14.96 -2.74
C ILE A 155 6.58 -15.94 -1.61
N ASP A 156 7.13 -17.10 -1.95
CA ASP A 156 7.53 -18.09 -0.92
C ASP A 156 8.57 -17.48 0.04
N GLY A 157 8.25 -17.50 1.33
CA GLY A 157 9.09 -16.91 2.37
C GLY A 157 9.01 -15.38 2.48
N GLY A 158 8.17 -14.72 1.68
CA GLY A 158 7.85 -13.30 1.77
C GLY A 158 6.60 -13.02 2.59
N ALA A 159 6.28 -11.75 2.76
CA ALA A 159 5.02 -11.28 3.33
C ALA A 159 4.05 -10.86 2.23
N VAL A 160 2.75 -10.81 2.55
CA VAL A 160 1.77 -10.19 1.65
C VAL A 160 1.95 -8.68 1.71
N VAL A 161 2.23 -8.06 0.56
CA VAL A 161 2.35 -6.61 0.42
C VAL A 161 1.26 -6.11 -0.51
N GLU A 162 0.43 -5.20 -0.01
CA GLU A 162 -0.57 -4.52 -0.81
C GLU A 162 0.02 -3.26 -1.44
N VAL A 163 -0.03 -3.19 -2.77
CA VAL A 163 0.30 -1.97 -3.53
C VAL A 163 -1.01 -1.33 -3.98
N LYS A 164 -1.33 -0.19 -3.37
CA LYS A 164 -2.57 0.55 -3.66
C LYS A 164 -2.40 1.52 -4.82
N GLY A 165 -3.49 1.73 -5.55
CA GLY A 165 -3.61 2.83 -6.49
C GLY A 165 -2.82 2.69 -7.78
N VAL A 166 -2.63 1.48 -8.31
CA VAL A 166 -2.06 1.29 -9.65
C VAL A 166 -3.05 1.81 -10.70
N GLN A 167 -2.86 3.07 -11.12
CA GLN A 167 -3.82 3.76 -12.00
C GLN A 167 -3.77 3.29 -13.46
N GLN A 168 -2.62 2.82 -13.91
CA GLN A 168 -2.41 2.42 -15.30
C GLN A 168 -2.12 0.92 -15.39
N LEU A 169 -2.97 0.21 -16.13
CA LEU A 169 -2.79 -1.23 -16.39
C LEU A 169 -1.42 -1.57 -16.99
N SER A 170 -0.85 -0.67 -17.81
CA SER A 170 0.49 -0.85 -18.38
C SER A 170 1.62 -0.91 -17.34
N GLN A 171 1.39 -0.37 -16.15
CA GLN A 171 2.35 -0.39 -15.04
C GLN A 171 2.18 -1.60 -14.13
N LEU A 172 1.03 -2.29 -14.20
CA LEU A 172 0.70 -3.37 -13.28
C LEU A 172 1.72 -4.51 -13.29
N ALA A 173 2.10 -4.98 -14.49
CA ALA A 173 3.10 -6.04 -14.62
C ALA A 173 4.45 -5.62 -14.01
N LEU A 174 4.86 -4.37 -14.23
CA LEU A 174 6.11 -3.84 -13.72
C LEU A 174 6.11 -3.72 -12.18
N VAL A 175 4.99 -3.27 -11.61
CA VAL A 175 4.80 -3.21 -10.15
C VAL A 175 4.94 -4.60 -9.53
N ILE A 176 4.28 -5.62 -10.12
CA ILE A 176 4.37 -7.01 -9.65
C ILE A 176 5.82 -7.52 -9.74
N GLU A 177 6.51 -7.27 -10.85
CA GLU A 177 7.90 -7.69 -11.02
C GLU A 177 8.84 -7.03 -9.99
N TYR A 178 8.71 -5.74 -9.77
CA TYR A 178 9.56 -5.03 -8.83
C TYR A 178 9.32 -5.45 -7.39
N GLU A 179 8.06 -5.61 -6.97
CA GLU A 179 7.75 -6.07 -5.63
C GLU A 179 8.21 -7.53 -5.41
N THR A 180 8.04 -8.40 -6.39
CA THR A 180 8.58 -9.77 -6.33
C THR A 180 10.10 -9.76 -6.13
N LYS A 181 10.84 -8.99 -6.93
CA LYS A 181 12.30 -8.84 -6.79
C LYS A 181 12.70 -8.25 -5.43
N ARG A 182 11.91 -7.28 -4.94
CA ARG A 182 12.15 -6.69 -3.62
C ARG A 182 12.03 -7.73 -2.53
N GLN A 183 10.98 -8.55 -2.52
CA GLN A 183 10.78 -9.62 -1.53
C GLN A 183 11.87 -10.70 -1.63
N ASP A 184 12.29 -11.08 -2.83
CA ASP A 184 13.43 -11.99 -3.05
C ASP A 184 14.72 -11.41 -2.46
N GLY A 185 15.00 -10.13 -2.72
CA GLY A 185 16.15 -9.42 -2.17
C GLY A 185 16.14 -9.35 -0.64
N LEU A 186 14.97 -9.07 -0.05
CA LEU A 186 14.81 -9.09 1.42
C LEU A 186 15.02 -10.48 2.01
N ASN A 187 14.56 -11.54 1.33
CA ASN A 187 14.83 -12.92 1.73
C ASN A 187 16.33 -13.25 1.70
N LEU A 188 17.08 -12.75 0.71
CA LEU A 188 18.54 -12.88 0.65
C LEU A 188 19.22 -12.17 1.83
N ILE A 189 18.80 -10.93 2.13
CA ILE A 189 19.28 -10.16 3.28
C ILE A 189 19.01 -10.94 4.58
N ALA A 190 17.80 -11.45 4.78
CA ALA A 190 17.43 -12.20 5.98
C ALA A 190 18.28 -13.46 6.15
N LYS A 191 18.58 -14.19 5.07
CA LYS A 191 19.48 -15.35 5.08
C LYS A 191 20.90 -14.94 5.45
N GLU A 192 21.40 -13.85 4.89
CA GLU A 192 22.74 -13.33 5.18
C GLU A 192 22.87 -12.91 6.65
N LEU A 193 21.91 -12.13 7.17
CA LEU A 193 21.90 -11.71 8.58
C LEU A 193 21.85 -12.91 9.54
N LYS A 194 21.07 -13.93 9.24
CA LYS A 194 21.05 -15.20 10.02
C LYS A 194 22.41 -15.90 9.98
N SER A 195 23.09 -15.93 8.82
CA SER A 195 24.41 -16.55 8.68
C SER A 195 25.47 -15.84 9.54
N ARG A 196 25.35 -14.51 9.69
CA ARG A 196 26.23 -13.68 10.51
C ARG A 196 25.98 -13.81 12.02
N LYS A 197 24.94 -14.54 12.44
CA LYS A 197 24.55 -14.77 13.84
C LYS A 197 24.44 -13.47 14.64
N ILE A 198 23.71 -12.52 14.10
CA ILE A 198 23.54 -11.19 14.69
C ILE A 198 22.67 -11.29 15.94
N ASP A 199 23.11 -10.64 17.02
CA ASP A 199 22.39 -10.54 18.28
C ASP A 199 21.56 -9.27 18.30
N GLU A 200 20.25 -9.40 18.01
CA GLU A 200 19.30 -8.28 17.94
C GLU A 200 19.14 -7.56 19.29
N SER A 201 19.35 -8.26 20.41
CA SER A 201 19.21 -7.68 21.75
C SER A 201 20.19 -6.53 22.02
N LYS A 202 21.26 -6.43 21.23
CA LYS A 202 22.32 -5.41 21.36
C LYS A 202 22.16 -4.20 20.44
N PHE A 203 21.09 -4.12 19.67
CA PHE A 203 20.91 -3.02 18.73
C PHE A 203 20.64 -1.67 19.42
N LEU A 204 19.96 -1.68 20.55
CA LEU A 204 19.57 -0.45 21.26
C LEU A 204 20.57 -0.01 22.34
N ASP A 205 21.62 -0.77 22.61
CA ASP A 205 22.51 -0.54 23.75
C ASP A 205 23.41 0.69 23.64
N ASN A 206 23.50 1.35 22.48
CA ASN A 206 24.47 2.41 22.23
C ASN A 206 23.93 3.53 21.32
N ILE A 207 22.76 4.06 21.64
CA ILE A 207 22.26 5.26 20.95
C ILE A 207 22.91 6.48 21.60
N THR A 208 23.67 7.25 20.80
CA THR A 208 24.45 8.40 21.28
C THR A 208 24.17 9.61 20.40
N ASP A 209 24.05 10.80 20.99
CA ASP A 209 24.04 12.04 20.24
C ASP A 209 25.44 12.28 19.66
N VAL A 210 25.50 12.35 18.33
CA VAL A 210 26.75 12.55 17.57
C VAL A 210 26.73 13.87 16.81
N THR A 211 25.83 14.77 17.15
CA THR A 211 25.63 16.05 16.46
C THR A 211 26.94 16.86 16.40
N ASP A 212 27.60 17.03 17.53
CA ASP A 212 28.89 17.81 17.60
C ASP A 212 30.01 17.20 16.75
N LEU A 213 29.99 15.85 16.61
CA LEU A 213 30.99 15.16 15.80
C LEU A 213 30.69 15.35 14.30
N ILE A 214 29.45 15.27 13.91
CA ILE A 214 28.99 15.38 12.50
C ILE A 214 29.01 16.84 12.04
N GLU A 215 28.83 17.81 12.94
CA GLU A 215 28.88 19.23 12.66
C GLU A 215 30.23 19.70 12.09
N GLN A 216 31.30 19.00 12.44
CA GLN A 216 32.65 19.24 11.90
C GLN A 216 32.81 18.81 10.43
N SER A 217 31.83 18.10 9.88
CA SER A 217 31.84 17.63 8.48
C SER A 217 31.74 18.78 7.49
N SER A 218 32.48 18.68 6.38
CA SER A 218 32.36 19.58 5.24
C SER A 218 31.13 19.38 4.38
N SER A 219 30.33 18.33 4.67
CA SER A 219 29.14 17.94 3.90
C SER A 219 28.10 19.05 3.85
N LYS A 220 27.71 19.45 2.64
CA LYS A 220 26.62 20.44 2.43
C LYS A 220 25.27 19.94 2.93
N VAL A 221 25.04 18.63 2.85
CA VAL A 221 23.79 18.00 3.31
C VAL A 221 23.69 18.09 4.82
N VAL A 222 24.77 17.73 5.54
CA VAL A 222 24.85 17.83 7.00
C VAL A 222 24.62 19.26 7.47
N LYS A 223 25.31 20.22 6.87
CA LYS A 223 25.20 21.65 7.23
C LYS A 223 23.77 22.19 7.06
N LYS A 224 23.06 21.75 6.01
CA LYS A 224 21.66 22.12 5.79
C LYS A 224 20.74 21.56 6.88
N ILE A 225 20.96 20.32 7.32
CA ILE A 225 20.16 19.68 8.36
C ILE A 225 20.37 20.36 9.72
N ILE A 226 21.61 20.62 10.10
CA ILE A 226 21.95 21.25 11.39
C ILE A 226 21.41 22.68 11.47
N SER A 227 21.39 23.43 10.36
CA SER A 227 20.80 24.78 10.34
C SER A 227 19.31 24.81 10.67
N GLY A 228 18.62 23.68 10.66
CA GLY A 228 17.21 23.50 11.00
C GLY A 228 16.94 22.97 12.42
N ASP A 229 17.90 23.13 13.36
CA ASP A 229 17.79 22.65 14.77
C ASP A 229 17.61 21.14 14.93
N SER A 230 18.00 20.36 13.91
CA SER A 230 17.93 18.90 13.94
C SER A 230 19.15 18.29 14.62
N ARG A 231 18.95 17.12 15.27
CA ARG A 231 20.02 16.37 15.93
C ARG A 231 20.36 15.09 15.18
N PHE A 232 21.61 14.65 15.32
CA PHE A 232 22.07 13.37 14.79
C PHE A 232 22.25 12.35 15.91
N MET A 233 21.46 11.30 15.85
CA MET A 233 21.60 10.15 16.76
C MET A 233 22.37 9.04 16.05
N GLY A 234 23.46 8.61 16.64
CA GLY A 234 24.30 7.51 16.12
C GLY A 234 24.10 6.24 16.89
N PHE A 235 24.12 5.10 16.20
CA PHE A 235 24.16 3.78 16.80
C PHE A 235 24.90 2.77 15.91
N VAL A 236 25.38 1.68 16.49
CA VAL A 236 26.17 0.67 15.78
C VAL A 236 25.37 -0.59 15.52
N LEU A 237 25.09 -0.86 14.25
CA LEU A 237 24.54 -2.14 13.80
C LEU A 237 25.67 -3.11 13.49
N ARG A 238 26.08 -3.90 14.50
CA ARG A 238 27.17 -4.88 14.33
C ARG A 238 26.74 -5.96 13.33
N GLY A 239 27.62 -6.25 12.36
CA GLY A 239 27.35 -7.27 11.34
C GLY A 239 26.57 -6.77 10.11
N PHE A 240 26.18 -5.49 10.02
CA PHE A 240 25.44 -4.95 8.90
C PHE A 240 26.30 -4.39 7.76
N ARG A 241 27.62 -4.51 7.83
CA ARG A 241 28.50 -4.01 6.77
C ARG A 241 28.08 -4.56 5.40
N GLY A 242 27.83 -3.66 4.44
CA GLY A 242 27.38 -3.96 3.08
C GLY A 242 25.91 -4.33 2.95
N ILE A 243 25.15 -4.42 4.05
CA ILE A 243 23.71 -4.77 4.01
C ILE A 243 22.85 -3.56 3.65
N LEU A 244 23.14 -2.39 4.21
CA LEU A 244 22.33 -1.19 3.96
C LEU A 244 22.53 -0.64 2.53
N SER A 245 23.70 -0.89 1.93
CA SER A 245 23.96 -0.57 0.52
C SER A 245 23.50 -1.63 -0.46
N PHE A 246 23.05 -2.80 0.00
CA PHE A 246 22.52 -3.85 -0.86
C PHE A 246 21.25 -3.36 -1.57
N GLU A 247 21.15 -3.65 -2.87
CA GLU A 247 19.99 -3.31 -3.69
C GLU A 247 19.08 -4.55 -3.81
N PRO A 248 17.97 -4.64 -3.07
CA PRO A 248 16.99 -5.71 -3.24
C PRO A 248 16.44 -5.78 -4.67
N TYR A 249 16.28 -4.62 -5.30
CA TYR A 249 15.94 -4.48 -6.70
C TYR A 249 16.59 -3.20 -7.28
N GLN A 250 16.65 -3.12 -8.60
CA GLN A 250 17.42 -2.12 -9.32
C GLN A 250 17.13 -0.67 -8.88
N GLY A 251 18.16 0.03 -8.41
CA GLY A 251 18.13 1.45 -8.04
C GLY A 251 17.58 1.75 -6.65
N ILE A 252 17.15 0.74 -5.89
CA ILE A 252 16.66 0.92 -4.52
C ILE A 252 17.49 0.10 -3.55
N ARG A 253 18.15 0.77 -2.62
CA ARG A 253 18.96 0.19 -1.56
C ARG A 253 18.15 0.00 -0.29
N LEU A 254 18.49 -0.99 0.51
CA LEU A 254 17.83 -1.24 1.79
C LEU A 254 17.89 -0.01 2.71
N GLY A 255 19.02 0.69 2.76
CA GLY A 255 19.18 1.92 3.55
C GLY A 255 18.17 3.01 3.15
N ARG A 256 17.85 3.11 1.85
CA ARG A 256 16.81 4.04 1.37
C ARG A 256 15.42 3.62 1.83
N GLU A 257 15.05 2.34 1.73
CA GLU A 257 13.76 1.84 2.22
C GLU A 257 13.60 2.09 3.72
N LEU A 258 14.64 1.79 4.51
CA LEU A 258 14.63 2.08 5.94
C LEU A 258 14.53 3.58 6.23
N GLY A 259 15.14 4.43 5.40
CA GLY A 259 15.02 5.88 5.49
C GLY A 259 13.58 6.36 5.30
N GLU A 260 12.84 5.79 4.33
CA GLU A 260 11.43 6.12 4.14
C GLU A 260 10.57 5.65 5.31
N VAL A 261 10.84 4.45 5.86
CA VAL A 261 10.16 3.98 7.08
C VAL A 261 10.47 4.90 8.26
N ALA A 262 11.72 5.32 8.45
CA ALA A 262 12.13 6.23 9.53
C ALA A 262 11.39 7.58 9.47
N LYS A 263 11.14 8.10 8.26
CA LYS A 263 10.37 9.35 8.07
C LYS A 263 8.95 9.25 8.60
N SER A 264 8.29 8.08 8.47
CA SER A 264 6.95 7.87 9.02
C SER A 264 6.90 7.91 10.56
N TYR A 265 8.06 7.85 11.21
CA TYR A 265 8.25 8.03 12.66
C TYR A 265 8.83 9.39 13.03
N GLY A 266 8.81 10.38 12.12
CA GLY A 266 9.33 11.72 12.36
C GLY A 266 10.86 11.85 12.30
N ILE A 267 11.59 10.82 11.82
CA ILE A 267 13.03 10.86 11.64
C ILE A 267 13.35 11.39 10.24
N GLY A 268 14.12 12.46 10.15
CA GLY A 268 14.39 13.16 8.87
C GLY A 268 15.14 12.34 7.81
N GLY A 269 15.86 11.28 8.21
CA GLY A 269 16.59 10.39 7.30
C GLY A 269 17.64 9.53 8.00
N ILE A 270 18.28 8.68 7.22
CA ILE A 270 19.35 7.78 7.71
C ILE A 270 20.62 8.01 6.89
N PHE A 271 21.75 8.13 7.59
CA PHE A 271 23.09 8.01 7.02
C PHE A 271 23.73 6.72 7.54
N HIS A 272 24.42 5.99 6.70
CA HIS A 272 25.08 4.74 7.13
C HIS A 272 26.49 4.62 6.58
N SER A 273 27.34 3.88 7.32
CA SER A 273 28.78 3.78 7.03
C SER A 273 29.13 3.23 5.64
N ASP A 274 28.25 2.44 5.03
CA ASP A 274 28.49 1.93 3.67
C ASP A 274 28.46 3.04 2.61
N GLU A 275 27.87 4.21 2.91
CA GLU A 275 27.63 5.30 1.95
C GLU A 275 28.12 6.69 2.43
N LEU A 276 28.70 6.81 3.60
CA LEU A 276 29.18 8.11 4.13
C LEU A 276 30.00 8.93 3.12
N PRO A 277 30.93 8.33 2.35
CA PRO A 277 31.68 9.06 1.34
C PRO A 277 30.81 9.72 0.26
N ASN A 278 29.66 9.13 -0.08
CA ASN A 278 28.72 9.67 -1.08
C ASN A 278 28.06 10.97 -0.60
N TYR A 279 28.00 11.18 0.71
CA TYR A 279 27.45 12.39 1.33
C TYR A 279 28.55 13.41 1.69
N GLY A 280 29.82 13.13 1.31
CA GLY A 280 30.98 13.99 1.67
C GLY A 280 31.30 13.98 3.17
N ILE A 281 30.98 12.86 3.83
CA ILE A 281 31.30 12.60 5.23
C ILE A 281 32.51 11.66 5.24
N SER A 282 33.66 12.13 5.76
CA SER A 282 34.92 11.37 5.85
C SER A 282 35.22 10.96 7.27
#